data_f800bbcd616cd26323a5875f03752b7d
#
_entry.id   f800bbcd616cd26323a5875f03752b7d
#
_cell.length_a   1.000
_cell.length_b   1.000
_cell.length_c   1.000
_cell.angle_alpha   90.00
_cell.angle_beta   90.00
_cell.angle_gamma   90.00
#
_symmetry.space_group_name_H-M   'P 1'
#
loop_
_entity.id
_entity.type
_entity.pdbx_description
1 polymer ?
#
loop_
_entity_poly.entity_id
_entity_poly.type
_entity_poly.pdbx_seq_one_letter_code
_entity_poly.pdbx_strand_id
1 'polypeptide(L)'
;MVRFQRLQGKNAIWPFAFHCTGMPIQASATKLKEEIEEFGNPPDFSKAAAAVASGPGAGKSKVAMKTGGAARQWDILKMVGIEDSEIPKFQDPDHWLRYFPNWCVKDLKQFGAAVDFRRSFITTDRNPYYDKFIQWQFNTLKGKGKVKFGKRNVVWSPKDGQPCADHDRAEGEGVGPQDYTLLKMGVQKLTEKMTPLEGKSVFLCAATLRPETMYGQTNCFVLPDGEYGAYEVSDTEVFIIGEHCARNLAFQGMSKEHGVINNLLTLMGTDLIGLPLSAPNCPHDTIYVLPMMNISMQKGSGVVTSVPSDAPDDYAALRDLKEKPKLREKYNVEDAWVDFDVIPIIEIPGYGDKAAVKLCEDYKIQSQNDRDKLADAKHEVYLKGFETGVMLVGKYKGLLVKQAKVKCKDDMIAEGHAIAYAEPEKLVVSRSGDKCVVCFTDQWYLDYGEEKWRDTVLKHVEGMEMFASDTRNQFKSVLGWLGQWACSRTFGLGTHLPWDDSWLIESLSDSTIYMAYYTIANYLQGPDNLDGQKTGPAGITPEQCTQEVFDYIFLDAGYPKGCGIPEKLMSKMRREFNYWYPMDMRTSGKDLIGNHLTMTLYNHAAIWEDRPELWPRSYFTNGHLLF
;
A
#
# COMPACT_ATOMS: atom_id res chain seq x y z
N MET A 1 -33.79 -9.23 8.29
CA MET A 1 -34.25 -8.95 6.91
C MET A 1 -34.68 -10.19 6.15
N VAL A 2 -33.83 -11.21 5.94
CA VAL A 2 -34.15 -12.40 5.14
C VAL A 2 -35.39 -13.15 5.64
N ARG A 3 -35.50 -13.40 6.95
CA ARG A 3 -36.71 -14.03 7.55
C ARG A 3 -37.98 -13.20 7.32
N PHE A 4 -37.87 -11.88 7.45
CA PHE A 4 -38.99 -10.97 7.19
C PHE A 4 -39.47 -11.04 5.73
N GLN A 5 -38.55 -11.07 4.77
CA GLN A 5 -38.92 -11.20 3.36
C GLN A 5 -39.57 -12.59 3.07
N ARG A 6 -39.07 -13.66 3.70
CA ARG A 6 -39.70 -15.00 3.60
C ARG A 6 -41.11 -15.03 4.19
N LEU A 7 -41.32 -14.36 5.33
CA LEU A 7 -42.68 -14.23 5.93
C LEU A 7 -43.65 -13.47 5.00
N GLN A 8 -43.15 -12.59 4.15
CA GLN A 8 -43.93 -11.91 3.11
C GLN A 8 -44.14 -12.77 1.85
N GLY A 9 -43.79 -14.05 1.86
CA GLY A 9 -43.94 -14.96 0.74
C GLY A 9 -42.90 -14.84 -0.36
N LYS A 10 -41.83 -14.04 -0.15
CA LYS A 10 -40.75 -13.91 -1.12
C LYS A 10 -39.73 -15.04 -1.01
N ASN A 11 -39.20 -15.49 -2.14
CA ASN A 11 -38.02 -16.32 -2.16
C ASN A 11 -36.81 -15.45 -1.80
N ALA A 12 -36.16 -15.74 -0.70
CA ALA A 12 -34.98 -15.01 -0.27
C ALA A 12 -33.86 -15.99 0.07
N ILE A 13 -32.73 -15.84 -0.56
CA ILE A 13 -31.50 -16.59 -0.29
C ILE A 13 -30.54 -15.72 0.53
N TRP A 14 -29.91 -16.35 1.53
CA TRP A 14 -28.76 -15.80 2.25
C TRP A 14 -27.66 -16.86 2.28
N PRO A 15 -26.72 -16.82 1.34
CA PRO A 15 -25.57 -17.71 1.36
C PRO A 15 -24.50 -17.17 2.33
N PHE A 16 -23.59 -18.05 2.74
CA PHE A 16 -22.48 -17.70 3.62
C PHE A 16 -21.27 -18.58 3.29
N ALA A 17 -20.11 -17.98 3.05
CA ALA A 17 -18.85 -18.68 2.81
C ALA A 17 -17.74 -18.13 3.71
N PHE A 18 -16.63 -18.83 3.74
CA PHE A 18 -15.48 -18.52 4.58
C PHE A 18 -14.34 -18.07 3.69
N HIS A 19 -13.92 -16.81 3.91
CA HIS A 19 -12.80 -16.22 3.20
C HIS A 19 -11.50 -16.63 3.89
N CYS A 20 -10.79 -17.57 3.28
CA CYS A 20 -9.54 -18.16 3.79
C CYS A 20 -8.32 -17.74 3.00
N THR A 21 -8.50 -16.96 1.93
CA THR A 21 -7.44 -16.48 1.03
C THR A 21 -6.59 -15.41 1.68
N GLY A 22 -5.30 -15.42 1.42
CA GLY A 22 -4.34 -14.37 1.78
C GLY A 22 -3.32 -14.77 2.82
N MET A 23 -2.62 -13.76 3.33
CA MET A 23 -1.53 -13.91 4.30
C MET A 23 -1.94 -14.25 5.75
N PRO A 24 -3.09 -13.78 6.30
CA PRO A 24 -3.30 -13.80 7.75
C PRO A 24 -3.20 -15.18 8.38
N ILE A 25 -3.78 -16.20 7.75
CA ILE A 25 -3.74 -17.58 8.26
C ILE A 25 -2.32 -18.13 8.18
N GLN A 26 -1.66 -17.97 7.03
CA GLN A 26 -0.30 -18.43 6.82
C GLN A 26 0.68 -17.76 7.79
N ALA A 27 0.58 -16.43 7.97
CA ALA A 27 1.43 -15.68 8.91
C ALA A 27 1.18 -16.11 10.37
N SER A 28 -0.06 -16.38 10.76
CA SER A 28 -0.39 -16.86 12.10
C SER A 28 0.17 -18.27 12.35
N ALA A 29 0.07 -19.16 11.36
CA ALA A 29 0.64 -20.50 11.44
C ALA A 29 2.18 -20.46 11.55
N THR A 30 2.83 -19.61 10.75
CA THR A 30 4.29 -19.40 10.79
C THR A 30 4.74 -18.84 12.15
N LYS A 31 4.05 -17.81 12.68
CA LYS A 31 4.37 -17.26 14.01
C LYS A 31 4.24 -18.30 15.13
N LEU A 32 3.18 -19.10 15.08
CA LEU A 32 3.00 -20.17 16.07
C LEU A 32 4.12 -21.22 15.98
N LYS A 33 4.55 -21.55 14.76
CA LYS A 33 5.66 -22.47 14.52
C LYS A 33 6.96 -21.90 15.11
N GLU A 34 7.28 -20.63 14.83
CA GLU A 34 8.44 -19.92 15.38
C GLU A 34 8.39 -19.90 16.92
N GLU A 35 7.23 -19.61 17.53
CA GLU A 35 7.05 -19.61 18.98
C GLU A 35 7.31 -21.00 19.62
N ILE A 36 6.85 -22.07 18.97
CA ILE A 36 7.05 -23.44 19.44
C ILE A 36 8.51 -23.86 19.26
N GLU A 37 9.14 -23.54 18.15
CA GLU A 37 10.56 -23.84 17.87
C GLU A 37 11.48 -23.12 18.85
N GLU A 38 11.19 -21.87 19.21
CA GLU A 38 12.03 -21.05 20.10
C GLU A 38 11.79 -21.36 21.60
N PHE A 39 10.53 -21.56 22.02
CA PHE A 39 10.15 -21.63 23.43
C PHE A 39 9.69 -23.01 23.89
N GLY A 40 9.60 -24.01 22.99
CA GLY A 40 9.15 -25.37 23.30
C GLY A 40 7.65 -25.61 23.11
N ASN A 41 7.19 -26.83 23.40
CA ASN A 41 5.79 -27.25 23.26
C ASN A 41 5.28 -27.92 24.55
N PRO A 42 4.41 -27.28 25.37
CA PRO A 42 3.94 -25.90 25.24
C PRO A 42 5.05 -24.87 25.42
N PRO A 43 4.93 -23.66 24.83
CA PRO A 43 5.98 -22.65 24.91
C PRO A 43 6.17 -22.12 26.34
N ASP A 44 7.43 -22.12 26.83
CA ASP A 44 7.81 -21.48 28.09
C ASP A 44 8.33 -20.07 27.85
N PHE A 45 7.43 -19.11 27.93
CA PHE A 45 7.73 -17.70 27.70
C PHE A 45 8.43 -16.98 28.86
N SER A 46 8.67 -17.64 29.98
CA SER A 46 9.42 -17.04 31.10
C SER A 46 10.84 -16.65 30.69
N LYS A 47 11.40 -17.35 29.68
CA LYS A 47 12.72 -17.09 29.09
C LYS A 47 12.79 -15.85 28.19
N ALA A 48 11.64 -15.35 27.74
CA ALA A 48 11.56 -14.20 26.82
C ALA A 48 11.42 -12.84 27.51
N ALA A 49 11.17 -12.80 28.83
CA ALA A 49 10.86 -11.58 29.57
C ALA A 49 11.98 -10.53 29.59
N ALA A 50 13.20 -10.91 29.20
CA ALA A 50 14.36 -10.00 29.15
C ALA A 50 14.53 -9.25 27.82
N ALA A 51 13.95 -9.73 26.71
CA ALA A 51 14.19 -9.21 25.36
C ALA A 51 13.08 -8.28 24.79
N VAL A 52 11.86 -8.33 25.34
CA VAL A 52 10.67 -7.68 24.72
C VAL A 52 10.37 -6.28 25.29
N ALA A 53 11.08 -5.82 26.28
CA ALA A 53 10.81 -4.51 26.94
C ALA A 53 11.29 -3.26 26.17
N SER A 54 11.89 -3.38 24.96
CA SER A 54 12.59 -2.26 24.32
C SER A 54 12.24 -2.00 22.84
N GLY A 55 11.13 -2.50 22.29
CA GLY A 55 10.71 -2.17 20.93
C GLY A 55 9.74 -0.99 20.87
N PRO A 56 10.03 0.10 20.12
CA PRO A 56 9.06 1.17 19.92
C PRO A 56 7.89 0.66 19.04
N GLY A 57 6.69 0.57 19.62
CA GLY A 57 5.46 0.25 18.88
C GLY A 57 4.59 -0.89 19.41
N ALA A 58 5.01 -1.62 20.43
CA ALA A 58 4.32 -2.82 20.92
C ALA A 58 2.90 -2.60 21.50
N GLY A 59 2.45 -1.36 21.66
CA GLY A 59 1.15 -1.05 22.30
C GLY A 59 0.03 -0.53 21.41
N LYS A 60 0.24 -0.35 20.10
CA LYS A 60 -0.71 0.35 19.20
C LYS A 60 -1.17 -0.42 17.96
N SER A 61 -0.82 -1.71 17.81
CA SER A 61 -1.28 -2.46 16.63
C SER A 61 -2.77 -2.81 16.77
N LYS A 62 -3.51 -2.72 15.65
CA LYS A 62 -4.93 -3.15 15.58
C LYS A 62 -5.11 -4.62 15.99
N VAL A 63 -4.09 -5.45 15.79
CA VAL A 63 -4.07 -6.86 16.20
C VAL A 63 -4.00 -6.95 17.73
N ALA A 64 -3.12 -6.19 18.39
CA ALA A 64 -3.03 -6.16 19.84
C ALA A 64 -4.32 -5.64 20.51
N MET A 65 -5.02 -4.67 19.90
CA MET A 65 -6.33 -4.21 20.39
C MET A 65 -7.42 -5.28 20.24
N LYS A 66 -7.41 -6.04 19.12
CA LYS A 66 -8.38 -7.13 18.89
C LYS A 66 -8.14 -8.36 19.78
N THR A 67 -6.92 -8.56 20.24
CA THR A 67 -6.49 -9.72 21.04
C THR A 67 -6.35 -9.40 22.54
N GLY A 68 -6.97 -8.32 23.03
CA GLY A 68 -6.91 -7.95 24.45
C GLY A 68 -5.49 -7.73 24.97
N GLY A 69 -4.55 -7.37 24.08
CA GLY A 69 -3.14 -7.14 24.40
C GLY A 69 -2.23 -8.38 24.29
N ALA A 70 -2.77 -9.56 23.97
CA ALA A 70 -1.93 -10.74 23.71
C ALA A 70 -1.12 -10.53 22.41
N ALA A 71 0.20 -10.59 22.51
CA ALA A 71 1.12 -10.41 21.40
C ALA A 71 1.54 -11.74 20.75
N ARG A 72 1.37 -12.86 21.46
CA ARG A 72 1.82 -14.20 21.07
C ARG A 72 0.70 -15.01 20.47
N GLN A 73 1.00 -15.76 19.43
CA GLN A 73 0.00 -16.53 18.71
C GLN A 73 -0.58 -17.67 19.55
N TRP A 74 0.24 -18.31 20.38
CA TRP A 74 -0.19 -19.31 21.35
C TRP A 74 -1.25 -18.77 22.31
N ASP A 75 -0.99 -17.60 22.92
CA ASP A 75 -1.91 -16.97 23.87
C ASP A 75 -3.22 -16.55 23.19
N ILE A 76 -3.16 -16.08 21.94
CA ILE A 76 -4.34 -15.72 21.16
C ILE A 76 -5.25 -16.96 20.95
N LEU A 77 -4.68 -18.11 20.59
CA LEU A 77 -5.43 -19.35 20.40
C LEU A 77 -6.04 -19.86 21.71
N LYS A 78 -5.33 -19.74 22.83
CA LYS A 78 -5.87 -20.01 24.17
C LYS A 78 -7.06 -19.12 24.51
N MET A 79 -6.94 -17.81 24.25
CA MET A 79 -8.01 -16.84 24.55
C MET A 79 -9.30 -17.11 23.79
N VAL A 80 -9.22 -17.69 22.60
CA VAL A 80 -10.42 -18.13 21.85
C VAL A 80 -10.90 -19.51 22.22
N GLY A 81 -10.38 -20.10 23.30
CA GLY A 81 -10.86 -21.34 23.90
C GLY A 81 -10.33 -22.63 23.28
N ILE A 82 -9.19 -22.57 22.60
CA ILE A 82 -8.53 -23.76 22.05
C ILE A 82 -7.67 -24.40 23.14
N GLU A 83 -7.85 -25.71 23.32
CA GLU A 83 -7.10 -26.47 24.31
C GLU A 83 -5.61 -26.57 23.94
N ASP A 84 -4.73 -26.53 24.95
CA ASP A 84 -3.27 -26.56 24.77
C ASP A 84 -2.79 -27.77 23.93
N SER A 85 -3.48 -28.91 23.99
CA SER A 85 -3.18 -30.10 23.19
C SER A 85 -3.53 -29.97 21.70
N GLU A 86 -4.44 -29.05 21.37
CA GLU A 86 -4.89 -28.80 19.99
C GLU A 86 -4.07 -27.70 19.32
N ILE A 87 -3.57 -26.71 20.09
CA ILE A 87 -2.85 -25.54 19.56
C ILE A 87 -1.68 -25.91 18.63
N PRO A 88 -0.83 -26.93 18.93
CA PRO A 88 0.28 -27.28 18.04
C PRO A 88 -0.11 -27.65 16.61
N LYS A 89 -1.35 -28.10 16.38
CA LYS A 89 -1.84 -28.43 15.03
C LYS A 89 -2.01 -27.21 14.14
N PHE A 90 -2.22 -26.05 14.74
CA PHE A 90 -2.37 -24.77 14.02
C PHE A 90 -1.04 -24.20 13.45
N GLN A 91 0.09 -24.89 13.60
CA GLN A 91 1.30 -24.68 12.80
C GLN A 91 1.06 -25.01 11.31
N ASP A 92 0.08 -25.88 11.03
CA ASP A 92 -0.40 -26.19 9.69
C ASP A 92 -1.56 -25.24 9.32
N PRO A 93 -1.41 -24.36 8.31
CA PRO A 93 -2.49 -23.47 7.89
C PRO A 93 -3.76 -24.24 7.42
N ASP A 94 -3.62 -25.46 6.87
CA ASP A 94 -4.76 -26.28 6.45
C ASP A 94 -5.61 -26.72 7.65
N HIS A 95 -5.04 -26.83 8.85
CA HIS A 95 -5.80 -27.10 10.07
C HIS A 95 -6.76 -25.96 10.42
N TRP A 96 -6.34 -24.69 10.21
CA TRP A 96 -7.22 -23.52 10.37
C TRP A 96 -8.45 -23.58 9.47
N LEU A 97 -8.25 -23.97 8.21
CA LEU A 97 -9.32 -24.06 7.21
C LEU A 97 -10.34 -25.17 7.53
N ARG A 98 -9.90 -26.22 8.21
CA ARG A 98 -10.78 -27.33 8.65
C ARG A 98 -11.45 -27.03 9.99
N TYR A 99 -10.75 -26.36 10.90
CA TYR A 99 -11.24 -26.14 12.27
C TYR A 99 -12.28 -25.00 12.34
N PHE A 100 -11.90 -23.78 12.02
CA PHE A 100 -12.74 -22.61 12.25
C PHE A 100 -14.03 -22.56 11.42
N PRO A 101 -14.05 -22.88 10.11
CA PRO A 101 -15.29 -22.86 9.34
C PRO A 101 -16.36 -23.80 9.90
N ASN A 102 -16.00 -25.00 10.32
CA ASN A 102 -16.93 -25.96 10.90
C ASN A 102 -17.53 -25.46 12.24
N TRP A 103 -16.72 -24.86 13.09
CA TRP A 103 -17.20 -24.25 14.33
C TRP A 103 -18.13 -23.07 14.04
N CYS A 104 -17.77 -22.20 13.11
CA CYS A 104 -18.61 -21.07 12.73
C CYS A 104 -19.98 -21.51 12.17
N VAL A 105 -20.03 -22.55 11.34
CA VAL A 105 -21.30 -23.14 10.88
C VAL A 105 -22.17 -23.61 12.06
N LYS A 106 -21.57 -24.27 13.04
CA LYS A 106 -22.25 -24.72 14.25
C LYS A 106 -22.84 -23.54 15.03
N ASP A 107 -22.03 -22.50 15.26
CA ASP A 107 -22.42 -21.31 15.99
C ASP A 107 -23.54 -20.54 15.28
N LEU A 108 -23.43 -20.35 13.96
CA LEU A 108 -24.48 -19.70 13.17
C LEU A 108 -25.80 -20.49 13.17
N LYS A 109 -25.74 -21.83 13.17
CA LYS A 109 -26.93 -22.69 13.33
C LYS A 109 -27.55 -22.53 14.73
N GLN A 110 -26.73 -22.49 15.80
CA GLN A 110 -27.21 -22.28 17.17
C GLN A 110 -27.78 -20.87 17.35
N PHE A 111 -27.15 -19.86 16.77
CA PHE A 111 -27.66 -18.49 16.72
C PHE A 111 -28.99 -18.37 15.94
N GLY A 112 -29.35 -19.39 15.18
CA GLY A 112 -30.56 -19.41 14.37
C GLY A 112 -30.47 -18.52 13.12
N ALA A 113 -29.28 -18.35 12.56
CA ALA A 113 -29.09 -17.59 11.32
C ALA A 113 -29.86 -18.25 10.15
N ALA A 114 -30.50 -17.42 9.31
CA ALA A 114 -31.32 -17.89 8.19
C ALA A 114 -30.49 -18.24 6.93
N VAL A 115 -29.28 -18.74 7.13
CA VAL A 115 -28.29 -19.07 6.09
C VAL A 115 -28.68 -20.36 5.35
N ASP A 116 -28.48 -20.38 4.04
CA ASP A 116 -28.53 -21.60 3.22
C ASP A 116 -27.14 -22.27 3.18
N PHE A 117 -26.86 -23.09 4.19
CA PHE A 117 -25.56 -23.77 4.34
C PHE A 117 -25.26 -24.80 3.23
N ARG A 118 -26.21 -25.13 2.35
CA ARG A 118 -25.96 -26.00 1.18
C ARG A 118 -25.04 -25.30 0.16
N ARG A 119 -24.90 -23.96 0.28
CA ARG A 119 -24.13 -23.10 -0.62
C ARG A 119 -22.86 -22.56 0.05
N SER A 120 -22.53 -23.07 1.24
CA SER A 120 -21.35 -22.66 1.99
C SER A 120 -20.09 -23.37 1.48
N PHE A 121 -18.97 -22.63 1.48
CA PHE A 121 -17.68 -23.14 1.04
C PHE A 121 -16.54 -22.31 1.68
N ILE A 122 -15.33 -22.86 1.64
CA ILE A 122 -14.10 -22.09 1.87
C ILE A 122 -13.55 -21.59 0.53
N THR A 123 -12.88 -20.44 0.52
CA THR A 123 -12.09 -19.99 -0.62
C THR A 123 -10.73 -20.71 -0.66
N THR A 124 -9.87 -20.39 -1.61
CA THR A 124 -8.54 -20.94 -1.89
C THR A 124 -8.52 -22.16 -2.82
N ASP A 125 -7.33 -22.54 -3.27
CA ASP A 125 -7.03 -23.75 -4.05
C ASP A 125 -7.35 -25.06 -3.29
N ARG A 126 -7.52 -24.98 -1.94
CA ARG A 126 -7.96 -26.12 -1.11
C ARG A 126 -9.39 -26.53 -1.41
N ASN A 127 -10.16 -25.66 -2.06
CA ASN A 127 -11.47 -25.98 -2.63
C ASN A 127 -11.36 -26.02 -4.16
N PRO A 128 -11.20 -27.20 -4.77
CA PRO A 128 -10.90 -27.30 -6.20
C PRO A 128 -12.02 -26.77 -7.11
N TYR A 129 -13.27 -26.75 -6.68
CA TYR A 129 -14.37 -26.15 -7.45
C TYR A 129 -14.30 -24.63 -7.44
N TYR A 130 -14.05 -24.05 -6.27
CA TYR A 130 -13.88 -22.60 -6.14
C TYR A 130 -12.61 -22.12 -6.87
N ASP A 131 -11.53 -22.88 -6.77
CA ASP A 131 -10.29 -22.64 -7.50
C ASP A 131 -10.53 -22.51 -9.01
N LYS A 132 -11.28 -23.46 -9.61
CA LYS A 132 -11.66 -23.40 -11.02
C LYS A 132 -12.52 -22.18 -11.35
N PHE A 133 -13.42 -21.79 -10.46
CA PHE A 133 -14.24 -20.59 -10.65
C PHE A 133 -13.38 -19.32 -10.64
N ILE A 134 -12.40 -19.21 -9.77
CA ILE A 134 -11.49 -18.05 -9.71
C ILE A 134 -10.54 -18.02 -10.91
N GLN A 135 -10.04 -19.17 -11.36
CA GLN A 135 -9.30 -19.29 -12.62
C GLN A 135 -10.14 -18.77 -13.80
N TRP A 136 -11.41 -19.14 -13.87
CA TRP A 136 -12.36 -18.63 -14.88
C TRP A 136 -12.54 -17.10 -14.79
N GLN A 137 -12.73 -16.56 -13.58
CA GLN A 137 -12.87 -15.11 -13.35
C GLN A 137 -11.67 -14.36 -13.92
N PHE A 138 -10.46 -14.80 -13.58
CA PHE A 138 -9.23 -14.12 -13.98
C PHE A 138 -8.94 -14.28 -15.47
N ASN A 139 -9.17 -15.45 -16.05
CA ASN A 139 -9.09 -15.64 -17.51
C ASN A 139 -10.04 -14.71 -18.25
N THR A 140 -11.28 -14.56 -17.77
CA THR A 140 -12.28 -13.66 -18.35
C THR A 140 -11.84 -12.20 -18.24
N LEU A 141 -11.36 -11.74 -17.08
CA LEU A 141 -10.85 -10.38 -16.89
C LEU A 141 -9.61 -10.09 -17.78
N LYS A 142 -8.70 -11.06 -17.90
CA LYS A 142 -7.53 -10.95 -18.78
C LYS A 142 -7.93 -10.89 -20.24
N GLY A 143 -8.86 -11.75 -20.67
CA GLY A 143 -9.40 -11.74 -22.05
C GLY A 143 -10.07 -10.41 -22.42
N LYS A 144 -10.62 -9.69 -21.43
CA LYS A 144 -11.17 -8.34 -21.58
C LYS A 144 -10.12 -7.22 -21.39
N GLY A 145 -8.83 -7.54 -21.25
CA GLY A 145 -7.74 -6.58 -21.14
C GLY A 145 -7.69 -5.82 -19.80
N LYS A 146 -8.39 -6.30 -18.75
CA LYS A 146 -8.45 -5.64 -17.45
C LYS A 146 -7.27 -6.01 -16.53
N VAL A 147 -6.65 -7.17 -16.76
CA VAL A 147 -5.43 -7.61 -16.07
C VAL A 147 -4.22 -7.33 -16.94
N LYS A 148 -3.25 -6.62 -16.42
CA LYS A 148 -2.02 -6.21 -17.10
C LYS A 148 -0.79 -6.60 -16.28
N PHE A 149 0.38 -6.65 -16.93
CA PHE A 149 1.67 -6.91 -16.29
C PHE A 149 2.62 -5.75 -16.51
N GLY A 150 3.39 -5.38 -15.52
CA GLY A 150 4.40 -4.32 -15.66
C GLY A 150 5.08 -3.97 -14.36
N LYS A 151 6.20 -3.24 -14.49
CA LYS A 151 6.98 -2.74 -13.36
C LYS A 151 6.33 -1.53 -12.74
N ARG A 152 6.31 -1.49 -11.39
CA ARG A 152 5.73 -0.39 -10.64
C ARG A 152 6.23 -0.31 -9.21
N ASN A 153 6.13 0.88 -8.64
CA ASN A 153 6.36 1.09 -7.22
C ASN A 153 5.20 0.52 -6.39
N VAL A 154 5.52 -0.39 -5.48
CA VAL A 154 4.55 -0.97 -4.53
C VAL A 154 5.12 -0.91 -3.12
N VAL A 155 4.26 -0.76 -2.12
CA VAL A 155 4.66 -0.99 -0.73
C VAL A 155 4.97 -2.48 -0.57
N TRP A 156 6.14 -2.81 -0.06
CA TRP A 156 6.72 -4.14 -0.07
C TRP A 156 7.21 -4.53 1.31
N SER A 157 6.96 -5.76 1.72
CA SER A 157 7.58 -6.35 2.92
C SER A 157 8.81 -7.14 2.52
N PRO A 158 10.03 -6.69 2.86
CA PRO A 158 11.26 -7.46 2.64
C PRO A 158 11.23 -8.85 3.25
N LYS A 159 10.72 -9.00 4.48
CA LYS A 159 10.63 -10.28 5.19
C LYS A 159 9.68 -11.25 4.49
N ASP A 160 8.54 -10.76 4.02
CA ASP A 160 7.50 -11.58 3.37
C ASP A 160 7.80 -11.80 1.88
N GLY A 161 8.75 -11.02 1.30
CA GLY A 161 9.14 -11.10 -0.10
C GLY A 161 8.02 -10.76 -1.09
N GLN A 162 7.09 -9.84 -0.71
CA GLN A 162 5.90 -9.54 -1.51
C GLN A 162 5.30 -8.15 -1.24
N PRO A 163 4.39 -7.66 -2.11
CA PRO A 163 3.60 -6.46 -1.87
C PRO A 163 2.81 -6.57 -0.56
N CYS A 164 2.78 -5.46 0.19
CA CYS A 164 2.05 -5.32 1.44
C CYS A 164 0.87 -4.36 1.25
N ALA A 165 -0.28 -4.91 0.85
CA ALA A 165 -1.52 -4.13 0.71
C ALA A 165 -2.17 -3.86 2.08
N ASP A 166 -3.19 -3.00 2.13
CA ASP A 166 -3.80 -2.55 3.40
C ASP A 166 -4.22 -3.69 4.33
N HIS A 167 -4.78 -4.76 3.79
CA HIS A 167 -5.21 -5.92 4.56
C HIS A 167 -4.04 -6.82 5.04
N ASP A 168 -2.84 -6.65 4.47
CA ASP A 168 -1.60 -7.32 4.87
C ASP A 168 -0.83 -6.56 5.96
N ARG A 169 -1.34 -5.39 6.39
CA ARG A 169 -0.66 -4.48 7.32
C ARG A 169 -1.15 -4.63 8.76
N ALA A 170 -0.23 -4.51 9.69
CA ALA A 170 -0.51 -4.27 11.11
C ALA A 170 -0.64 -2.77 11.38
N GLU A 171 0.12 -1.93 10.65
CA GLU A 171 0.11 -0.46 10.76
C GLU A 171 0.27 0.18 9.38
N GLY A 172 -0.28 1.38 9.17
CA GLY A 172 -0.15 2.14 7.93
C GLY A 172 -1.23 1.82 6.89
N GLU A 173 -2.47 1.52 7.30
CA GLU A 173 -3.61 1.35 6.39
C GLU A 173 -3.87 2.63 5.58
N GLY A 174 -4.09 2.50 4.27
CA GLY A 174 -4.29 3.62 3.35
C GLY A 174 -3.01 4.32 2.88
N VAL A 175 -1.83 3.92 3.38
CA VAL A 175 -0.55 4.52 3.00
C VAL A 175 -0.08 3.95 1.67
N GLY A 176 0.14 4.83 0.67
CA GLY A 176 0.72 4.50 -0.63
C GLY A 176 2.21 4.84 -0.75
N PRO A 177 2.82 4.50 -1.89
CA PRO A 177 4.12 5.05 -2.27
C PRO A 177 4.02 6.57 -2.48
N GLN A 178 4.96 7.31 -1.91
CA GLN A 178 5.18 8.73 -2.17
C GLN A 178 6.38 8.88 -3.07
N ASP A 179 6.17 9.46 -4.25
CA ASP A 179 7.24 9.71 -5.22
C ASP A 179 8.01 11.00 -4.89
N TYR A 180 9.32 10.91 -4.96
CA TYR A 180 10.27 12.03 -4.80
C TYR A 180 11.19 12.13 -6.01
N THR A 181 11.81 13.29 -6.14
CA THR A 181 13.02 13.48 -6.94
C THR A 181 14.21 13.47 -5.99
N LEU A 182 15.08 12.48 -6.09
CA LEU A 182 16.31 12.41 -5.30
C LEU A 182 17.42 13.14 -6.06
N LEU A 183 17.77 14.32 -5.57
CA LEU A 183 18.77 15.18 -6.16
C LEU A 183 20.18 14.70 -5.82
N LYS A 184 21.10 14.75 -6.77
CA LYS A 184 22.50 14.37 -6.61
C LYS A 184 23.34 15.65 -6.50
N MET A 185 23.74 16.03 -5.28
CA MET A 185 24.66 17.13 -5.04
C MET A 185 26.07 16.60 -4.94
N GLY A 186 26.92 16.95 -5.90
CA GLY A 186 28.30 16.45 -5.99
C GLY A 186 29.18 17.00 -4.87
N VAL A 187 29.86 16.13 -4.14
CA VAL A 187 30.87 16.53 -3.13
C VAL A 187 32.12 17.01 -3.85
N GLN A 188 32.45 18.29 -3.72
CA GLN A 188 33.60 18.87 -4.43
C GLN A 188 34.96 18.55 -3.78
N LYS A 189 34.95 18.32 -2.46
CA LYS A 189 36.16 17.98 -1.70
C LYS A 189 35.82 16.98 -0.58
N LEU A 190 36.47 15.84 -0.61
CA LEU A 190 36.35 14.85 0.47
C LEU A 190 37.10 15.29 1.72
N THR A 191 36.57 15.01 2.89
CA THR A 191 37.23 15.17 4.18
C THR A 191 38.16 14.01 4.46
N GLU A 192 39.05 14.11 5.44
CA GLU A 192 39.96 13.03 5.85
C GLU A 192 39.18 11.75 6.23
N LYS A 193 38.02 11.88 6.89
CA LYS A 193 37.15 10.73 7.23
C LYS A 193 36.59 10.03 6.00
N MET A 194 36.51 10.70 4.86
CA MET A 194 35.96 10.18 3.61
C MET A 194 37.02 9.57 2.68
N THR A 195 38.27 9.43 3.12
CA THR A 195 39.35 8.78 2.36
C THR A 195 38.95 7.41 1.78
N PRO A 196 38.14 6.56 2.46
CA PRO A 196 37.68 5.29 1.87
C PRO A 196 36.83 5.45 0.60
N LEU A 197 36.36 6.66 0.30
CA LEU A 197 35.52 6.99 -0.88
C LEU A 197 36.33 7.55 -2.05
N GLU A 198 37.65 7.67 -1.92
CA GLU A 198 38.52 8.16 -3.00
C GLU A 198 38.39 7.34 -4.27
N GLY A 199 38.38 8.01 -5.42
CA GLY A 199 38.21 7.37 -6.73
C GLY A 199 36.75 7.10 -7.13
N LYS A 200 35.79 7.43 -6.27
CA LYS A 200 34.34 7.33 -6.56
C LYS A 200 33.72 8.73 -6.72
N SER A 201 32.65 8.79 -7.48
CA SER A 201 31.78 9.99 -7.54
C SER A 201 30.87 9.97 -6.31
N VAL A 202 31.10 10.90 -5.39
CA VAL A 202 30.37 10.98 -4.12
C VAL A 202 29.31 12.09 -4.18
N PHE A 203 28.08 11.74 -3.85
CA PHE A 203 26.96 12.66 -3.83
C PHE A 203 26.29 12.69 -2.46
N LEU A 204 26.03 13.88 -1.94
CA LEU A 204 25.07 14.07 -0.85
C LEU A 204 23.70 14.22 -1.49
N CYS A 205 22.76 13.30 -1.20
CA CYS A 205 21.50 13.25 -1.94
C CYS A 205 20.32 13.71 -1.09
N ALA A 206 19.47 14.58 -1.67
CA ALA A 206 18.29 15.13 -1.02
C ALA A 206 17.01 14.72 -1.73
N ALA A 207 16.05 14.14 -1.01
CA ALA A 207 14.74 13.78 -1.53
C ALA A 207 13.79 14.99 -1.49
N THR A 208 13.37 15.50 -2.65
CA THR A 208 12.46 16.64 -2.74
C THR A 208 11.17 16.29 -3.48
N LEU A 209 10.08 16.93 -3.05
CA LEU A 209 8.81 16.95 -3.78
C LEU A 209 8.71 18.14 -4.74
N ARG A 210 9.69 19.06 -4.70
CA ARG A 210 9.65 20.35 -5.41
C ARG A 210 10.94 20.62 -6.19
N PRO A 211 11.30 19.78 -7.19
CA PRO A 211 12.54 19.94 -7.96
C PRO A 211 12.63 21.29 -8.68
N GLU A 212 11.50 21.90 -9.03
CA GLU A 212 11.42 23.21 -9.66
C GLU A 212 11.97 24.37 -8.80
N THR A 213 12.10 24.14 -7.48
CA THR A 213 12.58 25.18 -6.57
C THR A 213 14.11 25.24 -6.46
N MET A 214 14.85 24.34 -7.07
CA MET A 214 16.31 24.27 -6.97
C MET A 214 17.03 25.50 -7.53
N TYR A 215 16.40 26.28 -8.39
CA TYR A 215 16.90 27.58 -8.86
C TYR A 215 17.08 28.63 -7.75
N GLY A 216 16.50 28.40 -6.57
CA GLY A 216 16.65 29.25 -5.39
C GLY A 216 17.42 28.60 -4.25
N GLN A 217 18.12 27.51 -4.51
CA GLN A 217 18.89 26.81 -3.48
C GLN A 217 20.09 27.63 -3.02
N THR A 218 20.23 27.79 -1.70
CA THR A 218 21.33 28.54 -1.08
C THR A 218 22.33 27.63 -0.36
N ASN A 219 21.89 26.56 0.19
CA ASN A 219 22.69 25.59 0.95
C ASN A 219 21.93 24.26 1.01
N CYS A 220 22.47 23.29 1.74
CA CYS A 220 21.76 22.08 2.10
C CYS A 220 21.86 21.85 3.62
N PHE A 221 20.90 21.14 4.20
CA PHE A 221 20.84 20.89 5.63
C PHE A 221 20.98 19.41 5.96
N VAL A 222 21.66 19.14 7.10
CA VAL A 222 21.73 17.82 7.74
C VAL A 222 21.37 17.91 9.22
N LEU A 223 20.90 16.82 9.81
CA LEU A 223 20.71 16.71 11.25
C LEU A 223 22.07 16.45 11.91
N PRO A 224 22.58 17.32 12.80
CA PRO A 224 23.94 17.18 13.37
C PRO A 224 24.22 15.87 14.09
N ASP A 225 23.24 15.35 14.83
CA ASP A 225 23.29 14.07 15.54
C ASP A 225 22.63 12.92 14.75
N GLY A 226 22.32 13.14 13.47
CA GLY A 226 21.84 12.10 12.56
C GLY A 226 22.96 11.22 12.06
N GLU A 227 22.68 9.95 11.89
CA GLU A 227 23.59 8.96 11.29
C GLU A 227 23.35 8.86 9.79
N TYR A 228 24.39 9.01 8.99
CA TYR A 228 24.40 8.92 7.54
C TYR A 228 25.37 7.84 7.10
N GLY A 229 24.96 7.03 6.14
CA GLY A 229 25.82 6.05 5.49
C GLY A 229 26.26 6.54 4.12
N ALA A 230 27.49 6.18 3.73
CA ALA A 230 27.98 6.28 2.36
C ALA A 230 27.70 4.98 1.64
N TYR A 231 26.57 4.90 0.92
CA TYR A 231 26.10 3.67 0.28
C TYR A 231 26.54 3.58 -1.18
N GLU A 232 27.12 2.45 -1.53
CA GLU A 232 27.55 2.15 -2.89
C GLU A 232 26.32 1.77 -3.73
N VAL A 233 25.95 2.64 -4.70
CA VAL A 233 24.80 2.41 -5.59
C VAL A 233 25.21 1.84 -6.94
N SER A 234 26.47 2.04 -7.33
CA SER A 234 27.11 1.42 -8.50
C SER A 234 28.61 1.28 -8.26
N ASP A 235 29.34 0.72 -9.23
CA ASP A 235 30.80 0.61 -9.13
C ASP A 235 31.51 1.98 -9.02
N THR A 236 30.88 3.05 -9.51
CA THR A 236 31.48 4.39 -9.60
C THR A 236 30.80 5.41 -8.71
N GLU A 237 29.59 5.19 -8.24
CA GLU A 237 28.81 6.19 -7.49
C GLU A 237 28.50 5.74 -6.06
N VAL A 238 28.63 6.71 -5.15
CA VAL A 238 28.30 6.57 -3.71
C VAL A 238 27.35 7.67 -3.30
N PHE A 239 26.25 7.31 -2.61
CA PHE A 239 25.29 8.25 -2.06
C PHE A 239 25.45 8.35 -0.55
N ILE A 240 25.60 9.57 -0.03
CA ILE A 240 25.56 9.88 1.40
C ILE A 240 24.11 10.22 1.75
N ILE A 241 23.46 9.35 2.49
CA ILE A 241 22.02 9.40 2.85
C ILE A 241 21.76 8.65 4.17
N GLY A 242 20.58 8.82 4.75
CA GLY A 242 20.11 8.01 5.87
C GLY A 242 19.78 6.57 5.45
N GLU A 243 19.91 5.63 6.36
CA GLU A 243 19.64 4.18 6.13
C GLU A 243 18.23 3.93 5.59
N HIS A 244 17.22 4.69 6.06
CA HIS A 244 15.84 4.57 5.58
C HIS A 244 15.75 4.75 4.05
N CYS A 245 16.42 5.77 3.51
CA CYS A 245 16.47 6.03 2.07
C CYS A 245 17.22 4.91 1.33
N ALA A 246 18.37 4.51 1.86
CA ALA A 246 19.20 3.45 1.25
C ALA A 246 18.44 2.11 1.12
N ARG A 247 17.69 1.72 2.17
CA ARG A 247 16.84 0.52 2.12
C ARG A 247 15.79 0.60 1.01
N ASN A 248 15.09 1.72 0.88
CA ASN A 248 14.12 1.89 -0.21
C ASN A 248 14.79 1.85 -1.59
N LEU A 249 15.92 2.54 -1.77
CA LEU A 249 16.68 2.56 -3.02
C LEU A 249 17.16 1.17 -3.45
N ALA A 250 17.60 0.34 -2.50
CA ALA A 250 18.05 -1.03 -2.77
C ALA A 250 16.94 -1.89 -3.40
N PHE A 251 15.67 -1.64 -3.03
CA PHE A 251 14.51 -2.30 -3.66
C PHE A 251 14.02 -1.63 -4.94
N GLN A 252 14.66 -0.50 -5.34
CA GLN A 252 14.34 0.24 -6.57
C GLN A 252 15.45 0.13 -7.62
N GLY A 253 16.35 -0.85 -7.47
CA GLY A 253 17.42 -1.12 -8.42
C GLY A 253 18.64 -0.21 -8.28
N MET A 254 18.77 0.51 -7.16
CA MET A 254 19.89 1.39 -6.85
C MET A 254 20.83 0.74 -5.81
N SER A 255 21.19 -0.50 -6.06
CA SER A 255 22.19 -1.27 -5.32
C SER A 255 22.74 -2.37 -6.24
N LYS A 256 23.91 -2.91 -5.92
CA LYS A 256 24.53 -4.01 -6.70
C LYS A 256 23.73 -5.30 -6.62
N GLU A 257 23.11 -5.56 -5.50
CA GLU A 257 22.23 -6.71 -5.27
C GLU A 257 20.88 -6.23 -4.75
N HIS A 258 19.80 -6.75 -5.31
CA HIS A 258 18.44 -6.33 -5.00
C HIS A 258 18.12 -6.48 -3.50
N GLY A 259 17.72 -5.39 -2.89
CA GLY A 259 17.37 -5.34 -1.46
C GLY A 259 18.54 -5.31 -0.48
N VAL A 260 19.79 -5.36 -0.97
CA VAL A 260 21.00 -5.32 -0.14
C VAL A 260 21.64 -3.95 -0.20
N ILE A 261 21.87 -3.35 0.97
CA ILE A 261 22.60 -2.08 1.10
C ILE A 261 24.07 -2.36 1.39
N ASN A 262 24.96 -1.68 0.69
CA ASN A 262 26.41 -1.74 0.94
C ASN A 262 26.87 -0.39 1.51
N ASN A 263 27.03 -0.34 2.84
CA ASN A 263 27.52 0.85 3.54
C ASN A 263 29.05 0.81 3.63
N LEU A 264 29.73 1.70 2.92
CA LEU A 264 31.19 1.81 2.91
C LEU A 264 31.73 2.59 4.10
N LEU A 265 30.96 3.55 4.62
CA LEU A 265 31.36 4.44 5.68
C LEU A 265 30.14 5.03 6.41
N THR A 266 30.19 5.04 7.73
CA THR A 266 29.18 5.73 8.56
C THR A 266 29.71 7.09 9.04
N LEU A 267 28.90 8.13 8.88
CA LEU A 267 29.20 9.50 9.21
C LEU A 267 28.11 10.08 10.10
N MET A 268 28.48 10.94 11.04
CA MET A 268 27.52 11.78 11.74
C MET A 268 27.23 13.05 10.95
N GLY A 269 26.05 13.66 11.13
CA GLY A 269 25.76 14.93 10.47
C GLY A 269 26.81 16.01 10.77
N THR A 270 27.39 16.01 11.96
CA THR A 270 28.52 16.91 12.32
C THR A 270 29.76 16.71 11.44
N ASP A 271 29.98 15.53 10.87
CA ASP A 271 31.09 15.27 9.95
C ASP A 271 30.83 15.80 8.53
N LEU A 272 29.58 16.13 8.23
CA LEU A 272 29.13 16.64 6.93
C LEU A 272 29.02 18.16 6.90
N ILE A 273 28.91 18.84 8.07
CA ILE A 273 28.78 20.29 8.14
C ILE A 273 30.02 20.96 7.53
N GLY A 274 29.81 21.97 6.66
CA GLY A 274 30.86 22.67 5.94
C GLY A 274 31.34 21.99 4.66
N LEU A 275 30.78 20.82 4.31
CA LEU A 275 31.12 20.10 3.08
C LEU A 275 30.72 20.96 1.86
N PRO A 276 31.66 21.28 0.93
CA PRO A 276 31.33 22.02 -0.29
C PRO A 276 30.68 21.09 -1.33
N LEU A 277 29.56 21.54 -1.87
CA LEU A 277 28.74 20.80 -2.83
C LEU A 277 28.53 21.61 -4.12
N SER A 278 28.47 20.94 -5.26
CA SER A 278 27.84 21.41 -6.48
C SER A 278 26.42 20.88 -6.58
N ALA A 279 25.42 21.74 -6.71
CA ALA A 279 24.02 21.35 -6.75
C ALA A 279 23.39 21.67 -8.12
N PRO A 280 22.52 20.79 -8.65
CA PRO A 280 21.89 21.01 -9.95
C PRO A 280 20.91 22.18 -9.90
N ASN A 281 20.85 22.94 -10.99
CA ASN A 281 20.04 24.17 -11.14
C ASN A 281 20.30 25.27 -10.09
N CYS A 282 21.27 25.08 -9.22
CA CYS A 282 21.64 26.07 -8.23
C CYS A 282 22.30 27.30 -8.89
N PRO A 283 21.99 28.53 -8.46
CA PRO A 283 22.64 29.72 -9.00
C PRO A 283 24.08 29.92 -8.50
N HIS A 284 24.51 29.13 -7.52
CA HIS A 284 25.86 29.17 -6.93
C HIS A 284 26.69 27.98 -7.36
N ASP A 285 27.95 28.19 -7.74
CA ASP A 285 28.87 27.10 -8.12
C ASP A 285 29.20 26.18 -6.93
N THR A 286 29.16 26.73 -5.72
CA THR A 286 29.40 26.01 -4.47
C THR A 286 28.39 26.42 -3.41
N ILE A 287 27.79 25.42 -2.80
CA ILE A 287 26.97 25.58 -1.59
C ILE A 287 27.53 24.72 -0.47
N TYR A 288 27.16 25.00 0.77
CA TYR A 288 27.68 24.30 1.94
C TYR A 288 26.61 23.57 2.69
N VAL A 289 27.02 22.50 3.36
CA VAL A 289 26.16 21.72 4.28
C VAL A 289 26.09 22.46 5.61
N LEU A 290 24.86 22.72 6.07
CA LEU A 290 24.59 23.47 7.32
C LEU A 290 23.72 22.59 8.28
N PRO A 291 23.76 22.90 9.60
CA PRO A 291 22.96 22.16 10.58
C PRO A 291 21.49 22.60 10.60
N MET A 292 20.55 21.65 10.71
CA MET A 292 19.14 21.88 10.97
C MET A 292 18.60 20.83 11.93
N MET A 293 17.87 21.28 12.98
CA MET A 293 17.47 20.41 14.12
C MET A 293 16.16 19.67 13.90
N ASN A 294 15.42 19.98 12.85
CA ASN A 294 14.06 19.46 12.62
C ASN A 294 14.00 18.36 11.54
N ILE A 295 15.14 17.86 11.09
CA ILE A 295 15.21 16.82 10.05
C ILE A 295 14.86 15.46 10.66
N SER A 296 14.02 14.70 9.95
CA SER A 296 13.70 13.31 10.29
C SER A 296 14.60 12.34 9.52
N MET A 297 15.28 11.44 10.22
CA MET A 297 16.04 10.35 9.59
C MET A 297 15.15 9.18 9.12
N GLN A 298 13.84 9.23 9.39
CA GLN A 298 12.86 8.21 9.01
C GLN A 298 11.99 8.63 7.82
N LYS A 299 12.34 9.74 7.15
CA LYS A 299 11.64 10.27 5.98
C LYS A 299 12.61 10.91 5.01
N GLY A 300 12.44 10.61 3.72
CA GLY A 300 13.35 11.08 2.68
C GLY A 300 14.75 10.53 2.88
N SER A 301 15.74 11.32 2.52
CA SER A 301 17.16 10.94 2.61
C SER A 301 17.85 11.37 3.91
N GLY A 302 17.15 12.08 4.81
CA GLY A 302 17.78 12.75 5.96
C GLY A 302 18.57 14.02 5.58
N VAL A 303 18.59 14.37 4.32
CA VAL A 303 19.23 15.57 3.76
C VAL A 303 18.15 16.47 3.17
N VAL A 304 18.21 17.76 3.44
CA VAL A 304 17.21 18.74 2.98
C VAL A 304 17.88 19.84 2.17
N THR A 305 17.37 20.13 0.97
CA THR A 305 17.76 21.29 0.17
C THR A 305 17.16 22.56 0.77
N SER A 306 17.91 23.66 0.78
CA SER A 306 17.47 24.92 1.34
C SER A 306 17.01 25.90 0.25
N VAL A 307 15.71 26.23 0.29
CA VAL A 307 15.11 27.24 -0.63
C VAL A 307 14.33 28.26 0.20
N PRO A 308 15.02 29.26 0.79
CA PRO A 308 14.44 30.17 1.77
C PRO A 308 13.35 31.11 1.22
N SER A 309 13.23 31.27 -0.11
CA SER A 309 12.13 32.03 -0.73
C SER A 309 10.77 31.33 -0.64
N ASP A 310 10.79 30.00 -0.66
CA ASP A 310 9.61 29.15 -0.86
C ASP A 310 9.37 28.07 0.20
N ALA A 311 10.29 27.93 1.15
CA ALA A 311 10.19 26.99 2.27
C ALA A 311 10.37 27.70 3.62
N PRO A 312 9.30 27.87 4.41
CA PRO A 312 9.38 28.55 5.72
C PRO A 312 10.37 27.91 6.69
N ASP A 313 10.48 26.58 6.70
CA ASP A 313 11.46 25.85 7.53
C ASP A 313 12.90 26.25 7.17
N ASP A 314 13.20 26.33 5.86
CA ASP A 314 14.53 26.65 5.34
C ASP A 314 14.90 28.08 5.68
N TYR A 315 13.97 29.02 5.49
CA TYR A 315 14.18 30.44 5.84
C TYR A 315 14.42 30.59 7.34
N ALA A 316 13.61 29.96 8.19
CA ALA A 316 13.76 30.06 9.64
C ALA A 316 15.10 29.47 10.12
N ALA A 317 15.51 28.31 9.57
CA ALA A 317 16.77 27.67 9.91
C ALA A 317 17.98 28.50 9.47
N LEU A 318 17.97 29.03 8.24
CA LEU A 318 19.04 29.87 7.73
C LEU A 318 19.13 31.19 8.49
N ARG A 319 18.01 31.85 8.81
CA ARG A 319 17.94 33.05 9.63
C ARG A 319 18.49 32.78 11.03
N ASP A 320 18.15 31.66 11.67
CA ASP A 320 18.70 31.27 12.97
C ASP A 320 20.25 31.23 12.92
N LEU A 321 20.81 30.65 11.86
CA LEU A 321 22.27 30.61 11.68
C LEU A 321 22.88 31.98 11.41
N LYS A 322 22.22 32.86 10.65
CA LYS A 322 22.69 34.25 10.41
C LYS A 322 22.69 35.08 11.68
N GLU A 323 21.62 35.01 12.48
CA GLU A 323 21.39 35.92 13.62
C GLU A 323 21.94 35.38 14.94
N LYS A 324 22.27 34.08 15.06
CA LYS A 324 22.72 33.45 16.32
C LYS A 324 24.19 32.98 16.25
N PRO A 325 25.19 33.82 16.54
CA PRO A 325 26.62 33.45 16.48
C PRO A 325 26.94 32.19 17.29
N LYS A 326 26.37 32.05 18.49
CA LYS A 326 26.57 30.87 19.35
C LYS A 326 26.14 29.55 18.71
N LEU A 327 25.15 29.60 17.81
CA LEU A 327 24.72 28.41 17.06
C LEU A 327 25.75 28.03 16.00
N ARG A 328 26.34 29.03 15.32
CA ARG A 328 27.45 28.83 14.38
C ARG A 328 28.69 28.29 15.06
N GLU A 329 29.09 28.90 16.19
CA GLU A 329 30.22 28.43 17.00
C GLU A 329 30.05 26.95 17.44
N LYS A 330 28.84 26.57 17.90
CA LYS A 330 28.55 25.21 18.33
C LYS A 330 28.82 24.15 17.27
N TYR A 331 28.60 24.49 16.00
CA TYR A 331 28.72 23.56 14.86
C TYR A 331 29.87 23.92 13.91
N ASN A 332 30.76 24.81 14.31
CA ASN A 332 31.90 25.32 13.50
C ASN A 332 31.47 25.80 12.12
N VAL A 333 30.34 26.53 12.04
CA VAL A 333 29.84 27.12 10.79
C VAL A 333 30.50 28.46 10.56
N GLU A 334 31.17 28.61 9.41
CA GLU A 334 31.79 29.85 9.00
C GLU A 334 30.75 30.89 8.55
N ASP A 335 31.01 32.16 8.81
CA ASP A 335 30.11 33.27 8.45
C ASP A 335 29.84 33.31 6.93
N ALA A 336 30.84 33.01 6.11
CA ALA A 336 30.73 32.97 4.65
C ALA A 336 29.79 31.87 4.13
N TRP A 337 29.57 30.79 4.89
CA TRP A 337 28.69 29.70 4.46
C TRP A 337 27.21 30.01 4.61
N VAL A 338 26.85 31.01 5.39
CA VAL A 338 25.48 31.45 5.65
C VAL A 338 25.12 32.78 4.97
N ASP A 339 26.06 33.42 4.31
CA ASP A 339 25.87 34.73 3.68
C ASP A 339 25.29 34.64 2.27
N PHE A 340 24.08 34.05 2.20
CA PHE A 340 23.31 34.00 0.96
C PHE A 340 22.05 34.86 1.07
N ASP A 341 21.73 35.57 -0.02
CA ASP A 341 20.47 36.26 -0.16
C ASP A 341 19.34 35.30 -0.52
N VAL A 342 18.11 35.67 -0.11
CA VAL A 342 16.89 34.94 -0.52
C VAL A 342 16.62 35.21 -2.00
N ILE A 343 16.65 34.18 -2.82
CA ILE A 343 16.52 34.25 -4.28
C ILE A 343 15.05 34.05 -4.68
N PRO A 344 14.38 35.07 -5.27
CA PRO A 344 13.03 34.93 -5.77
C PRO A 344 12.96 33.96 -6.96
N ILE A 345 12.10 32.94 -6.88
CA ILE A 345 11.97 31.92 -7.93
C ILE A 345 10.53 31.70 -8.37
N ILE A 346 9.56 31.94 -7.51
CA ILE A 346 8.13 31.76 -7.77
C ILE A 346 7.38 33.02 -7.33
N GLU A 347 6.54 33.56 -8.19
CA GLU A 347 5.55 34.58 -7.85
C GLU A 347 4.25 33.92 -7.45
N ILE A 348 3.76 34.17 -6.23
CA ILE A 348 2.47 33.65 -5.74
C ILE A 348 1.52 34.82 -5.54
N PRO A 349 0.36 34.90 -6.24
CA PRO A 349 -0.61 35.97 -6.10
C PRO A 349 -1.01 36.19 -4.63
N GLY A 350 -0.84 37.43 -4.14
CA GLY A 350 -1.12 37.83 -2.75
C GLY A 350 0.01 37.56 -1.76
N TYR A 351 1.06 36.80 -2.14
CA TYR A 351 2.21 36.51 -1.28
C TYR A 351 3.54 37.10 -1.83
N GLY A 352 3.56 37.46 -3.13
CA GLY A 352 4.75 37.95 -3.81
C GLY A 352 5.77 36.87 -4.18
N ASP A 353 7.01 37.26 -4.38
CA ASP A 353 8.11 36.44 -4.88
C ASP A 353 9.02 35.86 -3.78
N LYS A 354 8.70 36.11 -2.50
CA LYS A 354 9.36 35.58 -1.30
C LYS A 354 8.32 35.15 -0.29
N ALA A 355 7.41 34.27 -0.71
CA ALA A 355 6.23 33.90 0.05
C ALA A 355 6.57 33.28 1.42
N ALA A 356 7.65 32.51 1.52
CA ALA A 356 8.07 31.90 2.80
C ALA A 356 8.54 32.97 3.80
N VAL A 357 9.26 33.98 3.33
CA VAL A 357 9.72 35.13 4.17
C VAL A 357 8.50 35.87 4.72
N LYS A 358 7.56 36.24 3.81
CA LYS A 358 6.33 36.93 4.18
C LYS A 358 5.53 36.17 5.22
N LEU A 359 5.30 34.89 5.01
CA LEU A 359 4.51 34.09 5.96
C LEU A 359 5.24 33.84 7.29
N CYS A 360 6.56 33.76 7.30
CA CYS A 360 7.33 33.76 8.56
C CYS A 360 7.13 35.03 9.37
N GLU A 361 7.03 36.21 8.71
CA GLU A 361 6.70 37.48 9.34
C GLU A 361 5.25 37.54 9.82
N ASP A 362 4.29 37.20 8.96
CA ASP A 362 2.85 37.24 9.25
C ASP A 362 2.49 36.33 10.44
N TYR A 363 3.04 35.10 10.50
CA TYR A 363 2.86 34.15 11.59
C TYR A 363 3.77 34.43 12.82
N LYS A 364 4.62 35.44 12.75
CA LYS A 364 5.59 35.80 13.80
C LYS A 364 6.43 34.58 14.24
N ILE A 365 7.00 33.91 13.26
CA ILE A 365 7.90 32.78 13.49
C ILE A 365 9.25 33.32 13.96
N GLN A 366 9.71 32.90 15.13
CA GLN A 366 10.93 33.39 15.75
C GLN A 366 12.15 32.50 15.47
N SER A 367 11.91 31.21 15.22
CA SER A 367 12.99 30.24 15.10
C SER A 367 12.50 28.95 14.40
N GLN A 368 13.44 28.14 13.93
CA GLN A 368 13.14 26.77 13.42
C GLN A 368 12.44 25.86 14.43
N ASN A 369 12.37 26.24 15.72
CA ASN A 369 11.68 25.48 16.75
C ASN A 369 10.18 25.78 16.86
N ASP A 370 9.67 26.78 16.15
CA ASP A 370 8.24 27.14 16.12
C ASP A 370 7.45 26.19 15.20
N ARG A 371 7.48 24.87 15.50
CA ARG A 371 7.05 23.78 14.62
C ARG A 371 5.61 23.91 14.11
N ASP A 372 4.68 24.25 14.99
CA ASP A 372 3.25 24.34 14.61
C ASP A 372 3.02 25.50 13.64
N LYS A 373 3.59 26.67 13.91
CA LYS A 373 3.49 27.84 13.02
C LYS A 373 4.19 27.60 11.68
N LEU A 374 5.35 26.92 11.70
CA LEU A 374 6.07 26.52 10.49
C LEU A 374 5.25 25.54 9.65
N ALA A 375 4.57 24.60 10.29
CA ALA A 375 3.71 23.65 9.59
C ALA A 375 2.54 24.35 8.88
N ASP A 376 1.88 25.31 9.54
CA ASP A 376 0.79 26.09 8.97
C ASP A 376 1.29 26.97 7.80
N ALA A 377 2.38 27.72 8.00
CA ALA A 377 2.98 28.55 6.96
C ALA A 377 3.43 27.71 5.73
N LYS A 378 4.04 26.54 5.98
CA LYS A 378 4.46 25.61 4.94
C LYS A 378 3.28 25.08 4.14
N HIS A 379 2.22 24.65 4.82
CA HIS A 379 1.01 24.17 4.16
C HIS A 379 0.45 25.24 3.20
N GLU A 380 0.38 26.48 3.65
CA GLU A 380 -0.16 27.60 2.87
C GLU A 380 0.72 27.94 1.66
N VAL A 381 2.04 28.10 1.85
CA VAL A 381 2.98 28.38 0.73
C VAL A 381 2.95 27.26 -0.30
N TYR A 382 2.97 25.99 0.15
CA TYR A 382 3.06 24.86 -0.77
C TYR A 382 1.78 24.68 -1.58
N LEU A 383 0.62 24.83 -0.95
CA LEU A 383 -0.67 24.74 -1.63
C LEU A 383 -0.83 25.87 -2.65
N LYS A 384 -0.65 27.12 -2.23
CA LYS A 384 -0.81 28.31 -3.09
C LYS A 384 0.25 28.36 -4.18
N GLY A 385 1.51 28.04 -3.86
CA GLY A 385 2.60 27.95 -4.83
C GLY A 385 2.33 26.92 -5.92
N PHE A 386 1.82 25.75 -5.57
CA PHE A 386 1.48 24.71 -6.54
C PHE A 386 0.28 25.08 -7.43
N GLU A 387 -0.78 25.63 -6.84
CA GLU A 387 -2.02 25.96 -7.56
C GLU A 387 -1.89 27.16 -8.48
N THR A 388 -1.28 28.25 -7.99
CA THR A 388 -1.30 29.57 -8.62
C THR A 388 0.07 30.19 -8.88
N GLY A 389 1.13 29.59 -8.35
CA GLY A 389 2.50 30.09 -8.49
C GLY A 389 2.99 30.04 -9.93
N VAL A 390 3.77 31.07 -10.32
CA VAL A 390 4.39 31.20 -11.63
C VAL A 390 5.91 31.28 -11.47
N MET A 391 6.65 30.51 -12.24
CA MET A 391 8.12 30.49 -12.23
C MET A 391 8.69 31.82 -12.74
N LEU A 392 9.63 32.38 -12.00
CA LEU A 392 10.32 33.65 -12.36
C LEU A 392 11.67 33.44 -13.06
N VAL A 393 12.26 32.25 -12.90
CA VAL A 393 13.66 31.96 -13.28
C VAL A 393 13.80 30.68 -14.09
N GLY A 394 14.98 30.48 -14.67
CA GLY A 394 15.37 29.27 -15.39
C GLY A 394 14.61 29.08 -16.71
N LYS A 395 14.76 27.90 -17.29
CA LYS A 395 14.10 27.49 -18.56
C LYS A 395 12.58 27.35 -18.47
N TYR A 396 12.03 27.41 -17.26
CA TYR A 396 10.59 27.30 -17.00
C TYR A 396 9.92 28.64 -16.67
N LYS A 397 10.63 29.77 -16.79
CA LYS A 397 10.11 31.12 -16.54
C LYS A 397 8.78 31.35 -17.25
N GLY A 398 7.77 31.83 -16.51
CA GLY A 398 6.42 32.10 -17.02
C GLY A 398 5.45 30.89 -17.01
N LEU A 399 5.94 29.70 -16.70
CA LEU A 399 5.06 28.53 -16.51
C LEU A 399 4.45 28.49 -15.11
N LEU A 400 3.25 27.93 -15.01
CA LEU A 400 2.68 27.58 -13.71
C LEU A 400 3.54 26.48 -13.04
N VAL A 401 3.71 26.58 -11.73
CA VAL A 401 4.52 25.62 -10.93
C VAL A 401 4.10 24.17 -11.19
N LYS A 402 2.80 23.86 -11.23
CA LYS A 402 2.29 22.51 -11.53
C LYS A 402 2.78 21.93 -12.87
N GLN A 403 3.04 22.80 -13.86
CA GLN A 403 3.57 22.40 -15.18
C GLN A 403 5.10 22.34 -15.16
N ALA A 404 5.74 23.30 -14.52
CA ALA A 404 7.19 23.39 -14.40
C ALA A 404 7.76 22.22 -13.61
N LYS A 405 7.10 21.81 -12.52
CA LYS A 405 7.52 20.71 -11.64
C LYS A 405 7.76 19.41 -12.39
N VAL A 406 6.81 18.99 -13.24
CA VAL A 406 6.92 17.73 -14.00
C VAL A 406 8.07 17.82 -14.99
N LYS A 407 8.14 18.89 -15.77
CA LYS A 407 9.21 19.10 -16.75
C LYS A 407 10.59 19.18 -16.10
N CYS A 408 10.68 19.89 -14.97
CA CYS A 408 11.94 20.02 -14.24
C CYS A 408 12.44 18.66 -13.71
N LYS A 409 11.54 17.85 -13.13
CA LYS A 409 11.85 16.49 -12.70
C LYS A 409 12.40 15.65 -13.86
N ASP A 410 11.68 15.62 -14.98
CA ASP A 410 12.02 14.78 -16.13
C ASP A 410 13.36 15.21 -16.74
N ASP A 411 13.60 16.51 -16.86
CA ASP A 411 14.87 17.06 -17.37
C ASP A 411 16.04 16.74 -16.44
N MET A 412 15.90 16.92 -15.12
CA MET A 412 16.97 16.62 -14.16
C MET A 412 17.32 15.12 -14.14
N ILE A 413 16.34 14.24 -14.30
CA ILE A 413 16.58 12.80 -14.40
C ILE A 413 17.29 12.48 -15.72
N ALA A 414 16.84 13.04 -16.84
CA ALA A 414 17.47 12.83 -18.15
C ALA A 414 18.92 13.34 -18.21
N GLU A 415 19.22 14.44 -17.51
CA GLU A 415 20.55 15.02 -17.37
C GLU A 415 21.46 14.29 -16.35
N GLY A 416 20.94 13.29 -15.63
CA GLY A 416 21.67 12.54 -14.60
C GLY A 416 21.88 13.28 -13.27
N HIS A 417 21.22 14.43 -13.10
CA HIS A 417 21.29 15.28 -11.90
C HIS A 417 20.39 14.80 -10.76
N ALA A 418 19.45 13.93 -11.07
CA ALA A 418 18.54 13.33 -10.10
C ALA A 418 18.15 11.91 -10.51
N ILE A 419 17.54 11.18 -9.58
CA ILE A 419 16.88 9.91 -9.85
C ILE A 419 15.45 9.92 -9.29
N ALA A 420 14.59 9.07 -9.85
CA ALA A 420 13.29 8.80 -9.27
C ALA A 420 13.48 7.99 -7.98
N TYR A 421 12.79 8.38 -6.92
CA TYR A 421 12.82 7.73 -5.62
C TYR A 421 11.41 7.66 -5.05
N ALA A 422 11.09 6.57 -4.40
CA ALA A 422 9.82 6.43 -3.70
C ALA A 422 10.02 5.77 -2.32
N GLU A 423 9.17 6.17 -1.37
CA GLU A 423 9.10 5.54 -0.04
C GLU A 423 7.64 5.48 0.40
N PRO A 424 7.26 4.68 1.41
CA PRO A 424 5.92 4.77 1.98
C PRO A 424 5.69 6.18 2.55
N GLU A 425 4.54 6.80 2.24
CA GLU A 425 4.22 8.18 2.71
C GLU A 425 4.35 8.31 4.24
N LYS A 426 4.01 7.24 4.98
CA LYS A 426 4.14 7.09 6.43
C LYS A 426 4.63 5.67 6.74
N LEU A 427 4.98 5.42 8.01
CA LEU A 427 5.37 4.08 8.45
C LEU A 427 4.29 3.05 8.09
N VAL A 428 4.73 1.98 7.45
CA VAL A 428 3.93 0.78 7.19
C VAL A 428 4.63 -0.43 7.81
N VAL A 429 3.88 -1.22 8.57
CA VAL A 429 4.36 -2.47 9.17
C VAL A 429 3.48 -3.60 8.69
N SER A 430 4.08 -4.67 8.17
CA SER A 430 3.36 -5.87 7.74
C SER A 430 2.78 -6.64 8.94
N ARG A 431 1.85 -7.57 8.68
CA ARG A 431 1.33 -8.47 9.74
C ARG A 431 2.41 -9.38 10.31
N SER A 432 3.48 -9.63 9.57
CA SER A 432 4.67 -10.35 10.04
C SER A 432 5.62 -9.50 10.90
N GLY A 433 5.25 -8.23 11.17
CA GLY A 433 6.02 -7.30 11.99
C GLY A 433 7.18 -6.62 11.26
N ASP A 434 7.24 -6.71 9.94
CA ASP A 434 8.31 -6.13 9.14
C ASP A 434 8.02 -4.67 8.75
N LYS A 435 9.04 -3.81 8.82
CA LYS A 435 8.98 -2.42 8.35
C LYS A 435 9.09 -2.40 6.83
N CYS A 436 7.99 -2.06 6.17
CA CYS A 436 7.89 -2.06 4.72
C CYS A 436 8.71 -0.95 4.06
N VAL A 437 9.09 -1.20 2.82
CA VAL A 437 9.76 -0.28 1.89
C VAL A 437 8.91 -0.08 0.64
N VAL A 438 9.33 0.79 -0.29
CA VAL A 438 8.81 0.77 -1.66
C VAL A 438 9.75 -0.02 -2.54
N CYS A 439 9.20 -1.00 -3.27
CA CYS A 439 9.92 -1.82 -4.23
C CYS A 439 9.44 -1.52 -5.66
N PHE A 440 10.39 -1.40 -6.60
CA PHE A 440 10.11 -1.30 -8.03
C PHE A 440 10.21 -2.70 -8.64
N THR A 441 9.06 -3.35 -8.80
CA THR A 441 8.98 -4.77 -9.19
C THR A 441 7.90 -5.05 -10.20
N ASP A 442 8.07 -6.17 -10.92
CA ASP A 442 7.05 -6.68 -11.82
C ASP A 442 5.82 -7.12 -11.02
N GLN A 443 4.63 -6.79 -11.53
CA GLN A 443 3.36 -7.10 -10.89
C GLN A 443 2.29 -7.38 -11.95
N TRP A 444 1.44 -8.37 -11.67
CA TRP A 444 0.12 -8.45 -12.28
C TRP A 444 -0.82 -7.49 -11.56
N TYR A 445 -1.54 -6.67 -12.30
CA TYR A 445 -2.44 -5.68 -11.72
C TYR A 445 -3.74 -5.53 -12.49
N LEU A 446 -4.81 -5.19 -11.78
CA LEU A 446 -6.09 -4.75 -12.32
C LEU A 446 -6.03 -3.23 -12.54
N ASP A 447 -6.34 -2.79 -13.77
CA ASP A 447 -6.22 -1.37 -14.16
C ASP A 447 -7.54 -0.64 -13.93
N TYR A 448 -7.93 -0.47 -12.67
CA TYR A 448 -9.15 0.23 -12.27
C TYR A 448 -9.13 1.73 -12.66
N GLY A 449 -7.97 2.29 -13.02
CA GLY A 449 -7.80 3.65 -13.52
C GLY A 449 -8.22 3.83 -14.98
N GLU A 450 -8.57 2.76 -15.73
CA GLU A 450 -9.06 2.87 -17.11
C GLU A 450 -10.33 3.72 -17.16
N GLU A 451 -10.28 4.83 -17.89
CA GLU A 451 -11.33 5.85 -17.90
C GLU A 451 -12.72 5.29 -18.27
N LYS A 452 -12.82 4.52 -19.35
CA LYS A 452 -14.10 3.94 -19.79
C LYS A 452 -14.70 3.01 -18.72
N TRP A 453 -13.88 2.20 -18.09
CA TRP A 453 -14.32 1.27 -17.03
C TRP A 453 -14.77 2.03 -15.79
N ARG A 454 -13.96 2.99 -15.33
CA ARG A 454 -14.28 3.88 -14.21
C ARG A 454 -15.60 4.64 -14.44
N ASP A 455 -15.77 5.26 -15.58
CA ASP A 455 -16.96 6.08 -15.88
C ASP A 455 -18.22 5.22 -15.99
N THR A 456 -18.10 3.97 -16.50
CA THR A 456 -19.19 2.99 -16.50
C THR A 456 -19.62 2.65 -15.07
N VAL A 457 -18.67 2.38 -14.17
CA VAL A 457 -18.97 2.07 -12.76
C VAL A 457 -19.52 3.30 -12.04
N LEU A 458 -18.99 4.51 -12.28
CA LEU A 458 -19.49 5.75 -11.73
C LEU A 458 -20.97 5.97 -12.07
N LYS A 459 -21.33 5.79 -13.31
CA LYS A 459 -22.73 5.87 -13.77
C LYS A 459 -23.64 4.84 -13.07
N HIS A 460 -23.13 3.62 -12.86
CA HIS A 460 -23.87 2.60 -12.13
C HIS A 460 -24.09 2.98 -10.66
N VAL A 461 -23.05 3.46 -9.96
CA VAL A 461 -23.10 3.94 -8.56
C VAL A 461 -24.13 5.06 -8.38
N GLU A 462 -24.33 5.92 -9.38
CA GLU A 462 -25.36 6.97 -9.33
C GLU A 462 -26.77 6.40 -9.26
N GLY A 463 -27.04 5.30 -9.91
CA GLY A 463 -28.34 4.62 -9.93
C GLY A 463 -28.56 3.59 -8.81
N MET A 464 -27.51 3.14 -8.12
CA MET A 464 -27.61 2.11 -7.08
C MET A 464 -28.31 2.62 -5.81
N GLU A 465 -28.97 1.71 -5.08
CA GLU A 465 -29.45 2.02 -3.72
C GLU A 465 -28.31 1.83 -2.70
N MET A 466 -27.96 2.92 -2.00
CA MET A 466 -26.88 2.95 -1.01
C MET A 466 -27.36 3.22 0.42
N PHE A 467 -28.66 3.46 0.62
CA PHE A 467 -29.34 3.74 1.89
C PHE A 467 -28.83 5.00 2.63
N ALA A 468 -27.65 5.51 2.28
CA ALA A 468 -27.07 6.74 2.85
C ALA A 468 -26.29 7.51 1.76
N SER A 469 -26.46 8.83 1.75
CA SER A 469 -25.75 9.73 0.82
C SER A 469 -24.24 9.68 1.02
N ASP A 470 -23.79 9.62 2.27
CA ASP A 470 -22.35 9.54 2.60
C ASP A 470 -21.68 8.29 2.01
N THR A 471 -22.38 7.15 2.03
CA THR A 471 -21.88 5.93 1.39
C THR A 471 -21.65 6.13 -0.11
N ARG A 472 -22.62 6.74 -0.82
CA ARG A 472 -22.49 7.05 -2.25
C ARG A 472 -21.32 8.01 -2.52
N ASN A 473 -21.17 9.05 -1.70
CA ASN A 473 -20.08 10.02 -1.84
C ASN A 473 -18.71 9.36 -1.63
N GLN A 474 -18.60 8.43 -0.67
CA GLN A 474 -17.38 7.66 -0.45
C GLN A 474 -17.03 6.79 -1.68
N PHE A 475 -17.99 6.07 -2.28
CA PHE A 475 -17.74 5.33 -3.53
C PHE A 475 -17.28 6.24 -4.67
N LYS A 476 -17.90 7.41 -4.87
CA LYS A 476 -17.47 8.39 -5.87
C LYS A 476 -16.03 8.88 -5.62
N SER A 477 -15.68 9.12 -4.37
CA SER A 477 -14.33 9.49 -3.98
C SER A 477 -13.32 8.38 -4.32
N VAL A 478 -13.65 7.12 -4.00
CA VAL A 478 -12.78 5.96 -4.30
C VAL A 478 -12.58 5.81 -5.80
N LEU A 479 -13.62 5.92 -6.60
CA LEU A 479 -13.54 5.87 -8.06
C LEU A 479 -12.64 6.98 -8.64
N GLY A 480 -12.52 8.12 -7.92
CA GLY A 480 -11.65 9.22 -8.33
C GLY A 480 -10.15 8.98 -8.12
N TRP A 481 -9.76 8.11 -7.19
CA TRP A 481 -8.36 7.86 -6.87
C TRP A 481 -7.90 6.40 -7.11
N LEU A 482 -8.83 5.43 -7.17
CA LEU A 482 -8.48 4.03 -7.39
C LEU A 482 -7.91 3.86 -8.80
N GLY A 483 -6.64 3.57 -8.87
CA GLY A 483 -5.90 3.36 -10.11
C GLY A 483 -5.57 1.89 -10.33
N GLN A 484 -4.30 1.61 -10.58
CA GLN A 484 -3.81 0.26 -10.76
C GLN A 484 -3.71 -0.46 -9.40
N TRP A 485 -4.25 -1.66 -9.31
CA TRP A 485 -4.25 -2.48 -8.10
C TRP A 485 -3.46 -3.77 -8.30
N ALA A 486 -2.38 -3.99 -7.55
CA ALA A 486 -1.58 -5.21 -7.59
C ALA A 486 -2.43 -6.41 -7.14
N CYS A 487 -2.77 -7.31 -8.08
CA CYS A 487 -3.66 -8.45 -7.85
C CYS A 487 -2.93 -9.79 -7.69
N SER A 488 -1.61 -9.77 -7.57
CA SER A 488 -0.78 -10.99 -7.41
C SER A 488 0.06 -10.94 -6.14
N ARG A 489 0.34 -12.12 -5.58
CA ARG A 489 1.15 -12.35 -4.38
C ARG A 489 2.07 -13.55 -4.61
N THR A 490 3.19 -13.59 -3.89
CA THR A 490 4.14 -14.72 -3.93
C THR A 490 4.02 -15.63 -2.71
N PHE A 491 3.31 -15.19 -1.67
CA PHE A 491 3.15 -15.92 -0.41
C PHE A 491 1.74 -15.80 0.15
N GLY A 492 1.25 -16.87 0.78
CA GLY A 492 -0.08 -16.94 1.38
C GLY A 492 -0.88 -18.15 0.89
N LEU A 493 -2.19 -18.12 1.12
CA LEU A 493 -3.16 -19.11 0.63
C LEU A 493 -4.00 -18.47 -0.48
N GLY A 494 -4.28 -19.21 -1.55
CA GLY A 494 -5.11 -18.69 -2.64
C GLY A 494 -5.05 -19.53 -3.91
N THR A 495 -5.81 -19.13 -4.90
CA THR A 495 -5.76 -19.67 -6.27
C THR A 495 -4.56 -19.08 -7.00
N HIS A 496 -3.82 -19.90 -7.73
CA HIS A 496 -2.75 -19.44 -8.60
C HIS A 496 -3.32 -18.76 -9.87
N LEU A 497 -2.56 -17.80 -10.43
CA LEU A 497 -2.92 -17.21 -11.72
C LEU A 497 -2.93 -18.29 -12.81
N PRO A 498 -4.00 -18.42 -13.61
CA PRO A 498 -4.15 -19.54 -14.56
C PRO A 498 -3.08 -19.60 -15.67
N TRP A 499 -2.36 -18.51 -15.89
CA TRP A 499 -1.31 -18.38 -16.91
C TRP A 499 0.09 -18.22 -16.34
N ASP A 500 0.22 -18.16 -14.99
CA ASP A 500 1.48 -17.95 -14.30
C ASP A 500 1.36 -18.46 -12.85
N ASP A 501 1.64 -19.72 -12.64
CA ASP A 501 1.48 -20.45 -11.38
C ASP A 501 2.51 -20.05 -10.30
N SER A 502 3.50 -19.21 -10.64
CA SER A 502 4.40 -18.61 -9.67
C SER A 502 3.73 -17.53 -8.80
N TRP A 503 2.52 -17.07 -9.20
CA TRP A 503 1.77 -16.03 -8.52
C TRP A 503 0.42 -16.52 -8.00
N LEU A 504 0.13 -16.19 -6.74
CA LEU A 504 -1.18 -16.32 -6.13
C LEU A 504 -2.03 -15.09 -6.44
N ILE A 505 -3.34 -15.28 -6.59
CA ILE A 505 -4.32 -14.20 -6.70
C ILE A 505 -4.51 -13.58 -5.31
N GLU A 506 -4.48 -12.26 -5.25
CA GLU A 506 -4.66 -11.46 -4.04
C GLU A 506 -6.06 -11.64 -3.45
N SER A 507 -6.14 -11.63 -2.12
CA SER A 507 -7.34 -12.00 -1.36
C SER A 507 -8.58 -11.15 -1.59
N LEU A 508 -8.44 -9.87 -1.91
CA LEU A 508 -9.59 -9.03 -2.26
C LEU A 508 -10.04 -9.28 -3.70
N SER A 509 -9.07 -9.55 -4.58
CA SER A 509 -9.32 -9.72 -6.01
C SER A 509 -9.99 -11.06 -6.33
N ASP A 510 -9.71 -12.13 -5.56
CA ASP A 510 -10.28 -13.45 -5.78
C ASP A 510 -11.79 -13.50 -5.50
N SER A 511 -12.27 -12.67 -4.58
CA SER A 511 -13.61 -12.77 -4.02
C SER A 511 -14.62 -11.73 -4.57
N THR A 512 -14.26 -10.99 -5.62
CA THR A 512 -15.08 -9.88 -6.13
C THR A 512 -16.41 -10.31 -6.76
N ILE A 513 -16.51 -11.53 -7.27
CA ILE A 513 -17.73 -12.08 -7.88
C ILE A 513 -18.18 -13.42 -7.30
N TYR A 514 -17.70 -13.81 -6.12
CA TYR A 514 -18.06 -15.08 -5.50
C TYR A 514 -19.57 -15.23 -5.23
N MET A 515 -20.32 -14.13 -5.28
CA MET A 515 -21.79 -14.15 -5.22
C MET A 515 -22.39 -14.95 -6.38
N ALA A 516 -21.77 -14.96 -7.54
CA ALA A 516 -22.21 -15.80 -8.66
C ALA A 516 -22.02 -17.28 -8.36
N TYR A 517 -20.90 -17.65 -7.73
CA TYR A 517 -20.62 -19.03 -7.34
C TYR A 517 -21.64 -19.58 -6.32
N TYR A 518 -22.12 -18.75 -5.39
CA TYR A 518 -23.20 -19.16 -4.46
C TYR A 518 -24.42 -19.75 -5.17
N THR A 519 -24.72 -19.28 -6.40
CA THR A 519 -25.92 -19.73 -7.11
C THR A 519 -25.86 -21.19 -7.52
N ILE A 520 -24.65 -21.74 -7.67
CA ILE A 520 -24.42 -23.12 -8.14
C ILE A 520 -23.66 -24.01 -7.14
N ALA A 521 -23.14 -23.44 -6.04
CA ALA A 521 -22.35 -24.19 -5.05
C ALA A 521 -23.08 -25.41 -4.48
N ASN A 522 -24.41 -25.33 -4.34
CA ASN A 522 -25.25 -26.46 -3.89
C ASN A 522 -25.30 -27.65 -4.86
N TYR A 523 -24.97 -27.46 -6.12
CA TYR A 523 -24.82 -28.52 -7.12
C TYR A 523 -23.42 -29.12 -7.07
N LEU A 524 -22.40 -28.26 -6.99
CA LEU A 524 -21.00 -28.65 -7.10
C LEU A 524 -20.48 -29.29 -5.80
N GLN A 525 -20.78 -28.67 -4.66
CA GLN A 525 -20.28 -29.09 -3.35
C GLN A 525 -21.37 -29.67 -2.44
N GLY A 526 -22.48 -28.93 -2.29
CA GLY A 526 -23.57 -29.34 -1.40
C GLY A 526 -23.26 -29.15 0.10
N PRO A 527 -24.13 -29.63 0.99
CA PRO A 527 -23.95 -29.47 2.43
C PRO A 527 -22.76 -30.30 2.96
N ASP A 528 -22.14 -29.83 4.04
CA ASP A 528 -21.07 -30.53 4.78
C ASP A 528 -19.84 -30.91 3.92
N ASN A 529 -19.58 -30.11 2.89
CA ASN A 529 -18.45 -30.24 1.98
C ASN A 529 -17.83 -28.85 1.70
N LEU A 530 -17.43 -28.17 2.77
CA LEU A 530 -16.94 -26.78 2.69
C LEU A 530 -15.67 -26.64 1.86
N ASP A 531 -14.79 -27.63 1.91
CA ASP A 531 -13.52 -27.68 1.20
C ASP A 531 -13.60 -28.30 -0.21
N GLY A 532 -14.78 -28.73 -0.64
CA GLY A 532 -14.97 -29.29 -1.96
C GLY A 532 -14.20 -30.60 -2.24
N GLN A 533 -13.69 -31.28 -1.20
CA GLN A 533 -12.90 -32.51 -1.38
C GLN A 533 -13.75 -33.73 -1.75
N LYS A 534 -15.06 -33.62 -1.65
CA LYS A 534 -16.00 -34.66 -2.04
C LYS A 534 -16.78 -34.20 -3.28
N THR A 535 -17.10 -35.13 -4.16
CA THR A 535 -18.04 -34.89 -5.27
C THR A 535 -19.40 -34.50 -4.71
N GLY A 536 -19.93 -33.37 -5.16
CA GLY A 536 -21.23 -32.88 -4.69
C GLY A 536 -22.43 -33.57 -5.32
N PRO A 537 -23.66 -33.10 -4.98
CA PRO A 537 -24.92 -33.81 -5.37
C PRO A 537 -25.15 -33.93 -6.88
N ALA A 538 -24.53 -33.08 -7.69
CA ALA A 538 -24.67 -33.15 -9.15
C ALA A 538 -23.74 -34.16 -9.81
N GLY A 539 -22.82 -34.80 -9.06
CA GLY A 539 -21.86 -35.74 -9.61
C GLY A 539 -20.83 -35.13 -10.57
N ILE A 540 -20.66 -33.79 -10.53
CA ILE A 540 -19.69 -33.04 -11.34
C ILE A 540 -18.35 -33.05 -10.60
N THR A 541 -17.25 -33.33 -11.32
CA THR A 541 -15.90 -33.22 -10.74
C THR A 541 -15.28 -31.82 -11.00
N PRO A 542 -14.26 -31.41 -10.23
CA PRO A 542 -13.59 -30.12 -10.47
C PRO A 542 -12.99 -30.00 -11.88
N GLU A 543 -12.47 -31.10 -12.44
CA GLU A 543 -11.87 -31.13 -13.78
C GLU A 543 -12.89 -30.83 -14.88
N GLN A 544 -14.17 -31.14 -14.65
CA GLN A 544 -15.27 -30.82 -15.55
C GLN A 544 -15.68 -29.34 -15.49
N CYS A 545 -15.25 -28.59 -14.47
CA CYS A 545 -15.52 -27.17 -14.29
C CYS A 545 -14.54 -26.33 -15.15
N THR A 546 -14.67 -26.45 -16.47
CA THR A 546 -13.81 -25.74 -17.44
C THR A 546 -14.29 -24.30 -17.69
N GLN A 547 -13.48 -23.52 -18.42
CA GLN A 547 -13.82 -22.16 -18.87
C GLN A 547 -15.18 -22.14 -19.58
N GLU A 548 -15.37 -23.05 -20.55
CA GLU A 548 -16.58 -23.13 -21.38
C GLU A 548 -17.82 -23.53 -20.58
N VAL A 549 -17.66 -24.34 -19.53
CA VAL A 549 -18.75 -24.72 -18.62
C VAL A 549 -19.22 -23.51 -17.82
N PHE A 550 -18.32 -22.70 -17.30
CA PHE A 550 -18.69 -21.48 -16.58
C PHE A 550 -19.19 -20.39 -17.56
N ASP A 551 -18.63 -20.27 -18.77
CA ASP A 551 -19.15 -19.38 -19.81
C ASP A 551 -20.60 -19.73 -20.18
N TYR A 552 -20.94 -21.03 -20.28
CA TYR A 552 -22.32 -21.47 -20.47
C TYR A 552 -23.21 -21.04 -19.31
N ILE A 553 -22.76 -21.21 -18.07
CA ILE A 553 -23.59 -20.94 -16.88
C ILE A 553 -23.78 -19.44 -16.65
N PHE A 554 -22.71 -18.64 -16.79
CA PHE A 554 -22.64 -17.24 -16.34
C PHE A 554 -22.68 -16.20 -17.46
N LEU A 555 -22.28 -16.56 -18.71
CA LEU A 555 -22.16 -15.63 -19.84
C LEU A 555 -23.08 -15.96 -21.01
N ASP A 556 -24.06 -16.84 -20.83
CA ASP A 556 -25.01 -17.27 -21.88
C ASP A 556 -24.37 -17.90 -23.12
N ALA A 557 -23.15 -18.42 -23.00
CA ALA A 557 -22.49 -19.13 -24.10
C ALA A 557 -23.24 -20.40 -24.51
N GLY A 558 -22.93 -20.94 -25.68
CA GLY A 558 -23.47 -22.21 -26.17
C GLY A 558 -23.04 -23.40 -25.30
N TYR A 559 -23.84 -24.50 -25.31
CA TYR A 559 -23.50 -25.69 -24.58
C TYR A 559 -22.18 -26.32 -25.08
N PRO A 560 -21.18 -26.52 -24.19
CA PRO A 560 -19.89 -27.09 -24.56
C PRO A 560 -20.00 -28.61 -24.76
N LYS A 561 -20.12 -29.02 -26.01
CA LYS A 561 -20.21 -30.45 -26.37
C LYS A 561 -18.95 -31.19 -25.88
N GLY A 562 -19.16 -32.35 -25.23
CA GLY A 562 -18.04 -33.16 -24.74
C GLY A 562 -17.55 -32.83 -23.33
N CYS A 563 -18.14 -31.88 -22.61
CA CYS A 563 -17.78 -31.55 -21.24
C CYS A 563 -18.09 -32.65 -20.20
N GLY A 564 -18.79 -33.70 -20.59
CA GLY A 564 -19.17 -34.81 -19.69
C GLY A 564 -20.29 -34.49 -18.71
N ILE A 565 -20.87 -33.29 -18.74
CA ILE A 565 -21.99 -32.87 -17.88
C ILE A 565 -23.26 -32.83 -18.73
N PRO A 566 -24.37 -33.50 -18.33
CA PRO A 566 -25.60 -33.45 -19.09
C PRO A 566 -26.14 -32.02 -19.29
N GLU A 567 -26.55 -31.68 -20.52
CA GLU A 567 -27.08 -30.36 -20.85
C GLU A 567 -28.25 -29.94 -19.95
N LYS A 568 -29.12 -30.88 -19.61
CA LYS A 568 -30.24 -30.63 -18.68
C LYS A 568 -29.78 -30.18 -17.31
N LEU A 569 -28.66 -30.68 -16.82
CA LEU A 569 -28.07 -30.28 -15.53
C LEU A 569 -27.44 -28.91 -15.62
N MET A 570 -26.67 -28.65 -16.67
CA MET A 570 -26.10 -27.33 -16.94
C MET A 570 -27.17 -26.25 -17.12
N SER A 571 -28.24 -26.55 -17.82
CA SER A 571 -29.40 -25.65 -17.97
C SER A 571 -30.08 -25.35 -16.61
N LYS A 572 -30.07 -26.28 -15.66
CA LYS A 572 -30.55 -26.02 -14.29
C LYS A 572 -29.62 -25.04 -13.57
N MET A 573 -28.30 -25.24 -13.63
CA MET A 573 -27.34 -24.33 -13.01
C MET A 573 -27.40 -22.91 -13.60
N ARG A 574 -27.49 -22.78 -14.92
CA ARG A 574 -27.71 -21.49 -15.60
C ARG A 574 -29.02 -20.84 -15.12
N ARG A 575 -30.11 -21.61 -14.99
CA ARG A 575 -31.38 -21.09 -14.48
C ARG A 575 -31.29 -20.64 -13.01
N GLU A 576 -30.55 -21.36 -12.16
CA GLU A 576 -30.28 -20.92 -10.80
C GLU A 576 -29.55 -19.58 -10.77
N PHE A 577 -28.50 -19.43 -11.60
CA PHE A 577 -27.81 -18.16 -11.73
C PHE A 577 -28.76 -17.06 -12.19
N ASN A 578 -29.44 -17.21 -13.28
CA ASN A 578 -30.34 -16.19 -13.83
C ASN A 578 -31.54 -15.88 -12.90
N TYR A 579 -31.91 -16.79 -12.00
CA TYR A 579 -32.99 -16.57 -11.03
C TYR A 579 -32.51 -15.78 -9.82
N TRP A 580 -31.33 -16.08 -9.27
CA TRP A 580 -30.81 -15.47 -8.06
C TRP A 580 -29.96 -14.20 -8.32
N TYR A 581 -29.50 -14.03 -9.52
CA TYR A 581 -28.70 -12.88 -9.91
C TYR A 581 -29.56 -11.84 -10.63
N PRO A 582 -29.31 -10.53 -10.43
CA PRO A 582 -28.23 -9.91 -9.69
C PRO A 582 -28.39 -10.02 -8.17
N MET A 583 -27.31 -9.72 -7.46
CA MET A 583 -27.33 -9.55 -6.01
C MET A 583 -28.20 -8.34 -5.64
N ASP A 584 -29.32 -8.58 -4.93
CA ASP A 584 -30.23 -7.49 -4.56
C ASP A 584 -29.63 -6.57 -3.51
N MET A 585 -28.96 -7.14 -2.49
CA MET A 585 -28.33 -6.34 -1.43
C MET A 585 -27.11 -7.08 -0.85
N ARG A 586 -26.04 -6.32 -0.67
CA ARG A 586 -24.89 -6.71 0.13
C ARG A 586 -24.81 -5.85 1.39
N THR A 587 -24.68 -6.50 2.54
CA THR A 587 -24.38 -5.84 3.82
C THR A 587 -22.90 -5.96 4.12
N SER A 588 -22.24 -4.87 4.46
CA SER A 588 -20.79 -4.83 4.71
C SER A 588 -20.38 -3.74 5.69
N GLY A 589 -19.16 -3.78 6.18
CA GLY A 589 -18.53 -2.66 6.90
C GLY A 589 -18.08 -1.54 5.94
N LYS A 590 -18.00 -0.33 6.45
CA LYS A 590 -17.52 0.84 5.69
C LYS A 590 -16.06 0.74 5.25
N ASP A 591 -15.26 -0.01 5.97
CA ASP A 591 -13.84 -0.27 5.66
C ASP A 591 -13.62 -0.96 4.31
N LEU A 592 -14.62 -1.65 3.78
CA LEU A 592 -14.55 -2.30 2.47
C LEU A 592 -14.98 -1.40 1.30
N ILE A 593 -15.45 -0.17 1.53
CA ILE A 593 -15.80 0.76 0.45
C ILE A 593 -14.55 1.13 -0.35
N GLY A 594 -13.43 1.40 0.33
CA GLY A 594 -12.15 1.80 -0.28
C GLY A 594 -11.46 0.73 -1.12
N ASN A 595 -11.97 -0.50 -1.09
CA ASN A 595 -11.34 -1.66 -1.73
C ASN A 595 -12.38 -2.64 -2.28
N HIS A 596 -12.66 -3.74 -1.60
CA HIS A 596 -13.40 -4.89 -2.10
C HIS A 596 -14.78 -4.55 -2.68
N LEU A 597 -15.59 -3.68 -2.05
CA LEU A 597 -16.93 -3.32 -2.56
C LEU A 597 -16.84 -2.56 -3.89
N THR A 598 -15.88 -1.66 -4.03
CA THR A 598 -15.64 -0.93 -5.29
C THR A 598 -15.09 -1.88 -6.35
N MET A 599 -14.14 -2.75 -6.02
CA MET A 599 -13.61 -3.77 -6.94
C MET A 599 -14.70 -4.73 -7.42
N THR A 600 -15.66 -5.08 -6.55
CA THR A 600 -16.84 -5.88 -6.93
C THR A 600 -17.63 -5.20 -8.04
N LEU A 601 -17.88 -3.89 -7.97
CA LEU A 601 -18.59 -3.14 -9.02
C LEU A 601 -17.81 -3.14 -10.34
N TYR A 602 -16.51 -2.89 -10.28
CA TYR A 602 -15.65 -2.94 -11.45
C TYR A 602 -15.69 -4.31 -12.14
N ASN A 603 -15.51 -5.39 -11.38
CA ASN A 603 -15.44 -6.73 -11.97
C ASN A 603 -16.79 -7.21 -12.50
N HIS A 604 -17.91 -6.83 -11.87
CA HIS A 604 -19.23 -7.07 -12.46
C HIS A 604 -19.41 -6.31 -13.78
N ALA A 605 -19.04 -5.03 -13.83
CA ALA A 605 -19.14 -4.23 -15.04
C ALA A 605 -18.23 -4.75 -16.17
N ALA A 606 -17.10 -5.39 -15.85
CA ALA A 606 -16.23 -6.00 -16.85
C ALA A 606 -16.76 -7.37 -17.33
N ILE A 607 -17.09 -8.27 -16.41
CA ILE A 607 -17.47 -9.65 -16.75
C ILE A 607 -18.83 -9.68 -17.47
N TRP A 608 -19.79 -8.90 -17.00
CA TRP A 608 -21.14 -8.78 -17.58
C TRP A 608 -21.33 -7.41 -18.25
N GLU A 609 -20.38 -6.99 -19.12
CA GLU A 609 -20.40 -5.70 -19.80
C GLU A 609 -21.68 -5.48 -20.62
N ASP A 610 -22.13 -6.52 -21.31
CA ASP A 610 -23.33 -6.48 -22.17
C ASP A 610 -24.64 -6.77 -21.39
N ARG A 611 -24.55 -7.01 -20.08
CA ARG A 611 -25.68 -7.39 -19.22
C ARG A 611 -25.70 -6.59 -17.91
N PRO A 612 -25.86 -5.27 -17.99
CA PRO A 612 -25.83 -4.39 -16.79
C PRO A 612 -26.95 -4.70 -15.78
N GLU A 613 -28.00 -5.40 -16.18
CA GLU A 613 -29.05 -5.88 -15.29
C GLU A 613 -28.55 -6.91 -14.26
N LEU A 614 -27.38 -7.53 -14.49
CA LEU A 614 -26.74 -8.48 -13.57
C LEU A 614 -25.78 -7.80 -12.57
N TRP A 615 -25.58 -6.50 -12.67
CA TRP A 615 -24.71 -5.80 -11.72
C TRP A 615 -25.40 -5.61 -10.36
N PRO A 616 -24.63 -5.48 -9.25
CA PRO A 616 -25.17 -5.32 -7.91
C PRO A 616 -26.18 -4.19 -7.79
N ARG A 617 -27.33 -4.43 -7.14
CA ARG A 617 -28.41 -3.44 -7.03
C ARG A 617 -28.24 -2.50 -5.84
N SER A 618 -27.78 -3.01 -4.70
CA SER A 618 -27.64 -2.18 -3.51
C SER A 618 -26.55 -2.63 -2.57
N TYR A 619 -25.97 -1.66 -1.85
CA TYR A 619 -25.05 -1.87 -0.74
C TYR A 619 -25.53 -1.18 0.51
N PHE A 620 -25.64 -1.94 1.60
CA PHE A 620 -25.86 -1.41 2.93
C PHE A 620 -24.57 -1.51 3.74
N THR A 621 -24.00 -0.36 4.11
CA THR A 621 -22.76 -0.31 4.88
C THR A 621 -22.97 0.28 6.25
N ASN A 622 -22.33 -0.31 7.26
CA ASN A 622 -22.35 0.15 8.65
C ASN A 622 -20.94 0.42 9.17
N GLY A 623 -20.85 1.29 10.18
CA GLY A 623 -19.61 1.52 10.92
C GLY A 623 -19.32 0.40 11.92
N HIS A 624 -18.15 0.47 12.53
CA HIS A 624 -17.78 -0.41 13.63
C HIS A 624 -18.37 0.08 14.95
N LEU A 625 -18.76 -0.85 15.83
CA LEU A 625 -19.03 -0.53 17.21
C LEU A 625 -17.70 -0.21 17.90
N LEU A 626 -17.68 0.91 18.59
CA LEU A 626 -16.54 1.34 19.42
C LEU A 626 -16.94 1.17 20.88
N PHE A 627 -16.04 0.58 21.67
CA PHE A 627 -16.19 0.41 23.12
C PHE A 627 -15.24 1.36 23.84
#